data_576fbf3596d49fbf39444f8efa4f5b4a
#
_entry.id   576fbf3596d49fbf39444f8efa4f5b4a
#
_cell.length_a   1.000
_cell.length_b   1.000
_cell.length_c   1.000
_cell.angle_alpha   90.00
_cell.angle_beta   90.00
_cell.angle_gamma   90.00
#
_symmetry.space_group_name_H-M   'P 1'
#
loop_
_entity.id
_entity.type
_entity.pdbx_description
1 polymer ?
#
loop_
_entity_poly.entity_id
_entity_poly.type
_entity_poly.pdbx_seq_one_letter_code
_entity_poly.pdbx_strand_id
1 'polypeptide(L)'
;MPLCAAGQFGTGASFGFSPATRAEGVTPAADPHLPQPLWFKDYAVDVEQADPDSMFALYHAALAIRQESLTATRDTTAEQVDMGADVVAYRRAAVEGRTFTSVTNFGTALVSLPEGSVVLTSGPLTPDGQLPTDTSAWVIK
;
A
#
# COMPACT_ATOMS: atom_id res chain seq x y z
N MET A 1 7.97 -20.06 -30.15
CA MET A 1 7.13 -19.88 -28.97
C MET A 1 5.70 -19.79 -29.47
N PRO A 2 4.75 -20.62 -29.02
CA PRO A 2 3.37 -20.42 -29.38
C PRO A 2 2.89 -19.08 -28.81
N LEU A 3 2.40 -18.20 -29.67
CA LEU A 3 1.65 -17.02 -29.27
C LEU A 3 0.52 -17.49 -28.39
N CYS A 4 0.52 -17.07 -27.12
CA CYS A 4 -0.58 -17.36 -26.22
C CYS A 4 -1.86 -16.81 -26.83
N ALA A 5 -2.84 -17.71 -27.05
CA ALA A 5 -4.12 -17.31 -27.56
C ALA A 5 -4.77 -16.28 -26.59
N ALA A 6 -5.43 -15.28 -27.13
CA ALA A 6 -6.06 -14.16 -26.38
C ALA A 6 -6.99 -14.60 -25.23
N GLY A 7 -7.41 -15.84 -25.17
CA GLY A 7 -8.22 -16.42 -24.10
C GLY A 7 -7.46 -16.91 -22.87
N GLN A 8 -6.12 -16.85 -22.84
CA GLN A 8 -5.31 -17.34 -21.73
C GLN A 8 -4.98 -16.24 -20.69
N PHE A 9 -5.24 -15.00 -21.04
CA PHE A 9 -5.06 -13.90 -20.12
C PHE A 9 -6.43 -13.58 -19.55
N GLY A 10 -6.69 -13.88 -18.33
CA GLY A 10 -7.97 -13.63 -17.62
C GLY A 10 -8.32 -12.15 -17.56
N THR A 11 -8.23 -11.50 -18.69
CA THR A 11 -8.39 -10.07 -18.82
C THR A 11 -9.81 -9.77 -19.19
N GLY A 12 -10.52 -9.07 -18.35
CA GLY A 12 -11.72 -8.35 -18.71
C GLY A 12 -11.42 -7.30 -19.81
N ALA A 13 -12.37 -6.47 -20.17
CA ALA A 13 -12.20 -5.39 -21.16
C ALA A 13 -11.07 -4.40 -20.78
N SER A 14 -10.55 -4.46 -19.58
CA SER A 14 -9.51 -3.59 -19.01
C SER A 14 -8.14 -4.25 -18.88
N PHE A 15 -7.88 -5.37 -19.56
CA PHE A 15 -6.59 -6.06 -19.58
C PHE A 15 -6.10 -6.48 -18.18
N GLY A 16 -6.99 -7.00 -17.33
CA GLY A 16 -6.67 -7.43 -15.98
C GLY A 16 -6.65 -6.32 -14.93
N PHE A 17 -6.92 -5.08 -15.33
CA PHE A 17 -7.01 -3.98 -14.38
C PHE A 17 -8.29 -4.07 -13.52
N SER A 18 -9.45 -4.27 -14.16
CA SER A 18 -10.75 -4.55 -13.51
C SER A 18 -11.82 -4.78 -14.59
N PRO A 19 -12.68 -5.78 -14.50
CA PRO A 19 -12.71 -6.86 -13.49
C PRO A 19 -11.67 -7.96 -13.76
N ALA A 20 -11.38 -8.77 -12.74
CA ALA A 20 -10.46 -9.92 -12.82
C ALA A 20 -10.96 -10.99 -13.82
N THR A 21 -12.27 -11.12 -13.95
CA THR A 21 -12.93 -12.06 -14.86
C THR A 21 -13.81 -11.33 -15.84
N ARG A 22 -13.81 -11.81 -17.07
CA ARG A 22 -14.73 -11.29 -18.08
C ARG A 22 -16.15 -11.75 -17.81
N ALA A 23 -17.13 -10.85 -17.94
CA ALA A 23 -18.52 -11.23 -17.98
C ALA A 23 -18.80 -12.09 -19.23
N GLU A 24 -19.66 -13.11 -19.12
CA GLU A 24 -20.06 -13.93 -20.26
C GLU A 24 -20.63 -13.07 -21.39
N GLY A 25 -20.20 -13.34 -22.61
CA GLY A 25 -20.69 -12.64 -23.82
C GLY A 25 -19.99 -11.30 -24.12
N VAL A 26 -19.04 -10.85 -23.31
CA VAL A 26 -18.25 -9.64 -23.61
C VAL A 26 -17.07 -10.01 -24.51
N THR A 27 -17.06 -9.47 -25.71
CA THR A 27 -15.89 -9.56 -26.62
C THR A 27 -14.88 -8.49 -26.24
N PRO A 28 -13.56 -8.79 -26.17
CA PRO A 28 -12.54 -7.78 -25.95
C PRO A 28 -12.59 -6.75 -27.09
N ALA A 29 -12.41 -5.49 -26.75
CA ALA A 29 -12.33 -4.42 -27.75
C ALA A 29 -11.10 -4.59 -28.67
N ALA A 30 -10.01 -5.16 -28.13
CA ALA A 30 -8.78 -5.49 -28.84
C ALA A 30 -7.95 -6.48 -28.00
N ASP A 31 -7.04 -7.20 -28.67
CA ASP A 31 -6.00 -7.96 -27.97
C ASP A 31 -4.99 -7.01 -27.31
N PRO A 32 -4.43 -7.37 -26.14
CA PRO A 32 -3.41 -6.56 -25.52
C PRO A 32 -2.16 -6.49 -26.39
N HIS A 33 -1.60 -5.28 -26.53
CA HIS A 33 -0.40 -5.06 -27.31
C HIS A 33 0.83 -5.80 -26.78
N LEU A 34 0.90 -5.98 -25.47
CA LEU A 34 1.94 -6.74 -24.79
C LEU A 34 1.36 -8.01 -24.16
N PRO A 35 2.15 -9.12 -24.12
CA PRO A 35 1.73 -10.31 -23.39
C PRO A 35 1.41 -9.97 -21.93
N GLN A 36 0.26 -10.46 -21.46
CA GLN A 36 -0.15 -10.28 -20.06
C GLN A 36 -0.08 -11.63 -19.34
N PRO A 37 0.71 -11.74 -18.27
CA PRO A 37 0.76 -12.95 -17.44
C PRO A 37 -0.62 -13.28 -16.85
N LEU A 38 -0.90 -14.56 -16.65
CA LEU A 38 -2.18 -15.02 -16.07
C LEU A 38 -2.43 -14.49 -14.66
N TRP A 39 -1.37 -14.23 -13.91
CA TRP A 39 -1.46 -13.73 -12.54
C TRP A 39 -1.89 -12.26 -12.44
N PHE A 40 -1.94 -11.49 -13.55
CA PHE A 40 -2.45 -10.11 -13.51
C PHE A 40 -3.89 -10.03 -13.00
N LYS A 41 -4.71 -11.05 -13.25
CA LYS A 41 -6.07 -11.11 -12.73
C LYS A 41 -6.13 -11.14 -11.19
N ASP A 42 -5.10 -11.67 -10.55
CA ASP A 42 -5.04 -11.82 -9.09
C ASP A 42 -4.79 -10.45 -8.41
N TYR A 43 -4.35 -9.46 -9.18
CA TYR A 43 -4.14 -8.07 -8.77
C TYR A 43 -5.12 -7.10 -9.46
N ALA A 44 -6.23 -7.61 -9.98
CA ALA A 44 -7.26 -6.75 -10.54
C ALA A 44 -7.95 -5.96 -9.41
N VAL A 45 -8.39 -4.74 -9.72
CA VAL A 45 -8.96 -3.81 -8.71
C VAL A 45 -10.13 -4.42 -7.94
N ASP A 46 -11.00 -5.16 -8.60
CA ASP A 46 -12.15 -5.82 -7.95
C ASP A 46 -11.72 -6.94 -6.99
N VAL A 47 -10.62 -7.63 -7.27
CA VAL A 47 -10.04 -8.65 -6.37
C VAL A 47 -9.38 -7.96 -5.18
N GLU A 48 -8.48 -6.99 -5.43
CA GLU A 48 -7.80 -6.28 -4.35
C GLU A 48 -8.76 -5.44 -3.49
N GLN A 49 -9.83 -4.91 -4.06
CA GLN A 49 -10.84 -4.17 -3.31
C GLN A 49 -11.64 -5.07 -2.34
N ALA A 50 -11.77 -6.35 -2.66
CA ALA A 50 -12.43 -7.33 -1.80
C ALA A 50 -11.52 -7.88 -0.70
N ASP A 51 -10.19 -7.69 -0.83
CA ASP A 51 -9.17 -8.18 0.11
C ASP A 51 -8.69 -7.03 1.01
N PRO A 52 -8.99 -7.06 2.33
CA PRO A 52 -8.56 -6.03 3.27
C PRO A 52 -7.03 -5.97 3.47
N ASP A 53 -6.30 -7.04 3.13
CA ASP A 53 -4.86 -7.13 3.25
C ASP A 53 -4.12 -6.77 1.94
N SER A 54 -4.87 -6.35 0.92
CA SER A 54 -4.33 -5.98 -0.39
C SER A 54 -3.56 -4.66 -0.35
N MET A 55 -2.73 -4.46 -1.38
CA MET A 55 -2.06 -3.18 -1.60
C MET A 55 -3.06 -2.04 -1.87
N PHE A 56 -4.17 -2.33 -2.56
CA PHE A 56 -5.26 -1.38 -2.76
C PHE A 56 -5.85 -0.88 -1.43
N ALA A 57 -6.16 -1.80 -0.51
CA ALA A 57 -6.70 -1.48 0.81
C ALA A 57 -5.70 -0.65 1.64
N LEU A 58 -4.41 -1.02 1.62
CA LEU A 58 -3.35 -0.27 2.29
C LEU A 58 -3.25 1.17 1.77
N TYR A 59 -3.21 1.37 0.46
CA TYR A 59 -3.14 2.71 -0.12
C TYR A 59 -4.40 3.54 0.14
N HIS A 60 -5.57 2.92 0.07
CA HIS A 60 -6.82 3.60 0.38
C HIS A 60 -6.83 4.11 1.83
N ALA A 61 -6.45 3.26 2.79
CA ALA A 61 -6.32 3.65 4.20
C ALA A 61 -5.25 4.76 4.40
N ALA A 62 -4.10 4.63 3.76
CA ALA A 62 -3.03 5.62 3.83
C ALA A 62 -3.49 7.01 3.33
N LEU A 63 -4.19 7.06 2.20
CA LEU A 63 -4.71 8.31 1.64
C LEU A 63 -5.78 8.95 2.54
N ALA A 64 -6.66 8.14 3.14
CA ALA A 64 -7.66 8.62 4.09
C ALA A 64 -7.01 9.24 5.34
N ILE A 65 -6.06 8.53 5.97
CA ILE A 65 -5.32 9.02 7.14
C ILE A 65 -4.55 10.30 6.79
N ARG A 66 -3.90 10.35 5.62
CA ARG A 66 -3.20 11.55 5.16
C ARG A 66 -4.16 12.73 5.01
N GLN A 67 -5.33 12.52 4.44
CA GLN A 67 -6.33 13.57 4.26
C GLN A 67 -6.85 14.09 5.60
N GLU A 68 -7.16 13.22 6.53
CA GLU A 68 -7.67 13.57 7.85
C GLU A 68 -6.61 14.24 8.72
N SER A 69 -5.38 13.72 8.71
CA SER A 69 -4.36 14.11 9.69
C SER A 69 -3.41 15.19 9.21
N LEU A 70 -3.18 15.31 7.89
CA LEU A 70 -2.09 16.14 7.36
C LEU A 70 -2.54 17.27 6.43
N THR A 71 -3.67 17.14 5.74
CA THR A 71 -4.05 18.07 4.67
C THR A 71 -4.42 19.46 5.20
N ALA A 72 -4.97 19.56 6.40
CA ALA A 72 -5.37 20.83 7.00
C ALA A 72 -4.23 21.54 7.76
N THR A 73 -3.05 20.93 7.90
CA THR A 73 -1.90 21.60 8.51
C THR A 73 -1.24 22.56 7.53
N ARG A 74 -0.97 23.80 8.01
CA ARG A 74 -0.19 24.80 7.25
C ARG A 74 1.30 24.50 7.25
N ASP A 75 1.80 23.84 8.30
CA ASP A 75 3.20 23.44 8.40
C ASP A 75 3.42 22.14 7.63
N THR A 76 4.18 22.23 6.56
CA THR A 76 4.56 21.10 5.71
C THR A 76 5.99 20.61 5.98
N THR A 77 6.67 21.19 6.97
CA THR A 77 8.04 20.82 7.33
C THR A 77 8.06 19.39 7.87
N ALA A 78 8.94 18.56 7.32
CA ALA A 78 9.24 17.23 7.82
C ALA A 78 10.63 17.23 8.44
N GLU A 79 10.73 16.72 9.65
CA GLU A 79 11.98 16.54 10.39
C GLU A 79 12.38 15.08 10.32
N GLN A 80 13.64 14.81 9.98
CA GLN A 80 14.18 13.46 10.08
C GLN A 80 14.43 13.12 11.55
N VAL A 81 13.98 11.93 11.95
CA VAL A 81 14.19 11.40 13.31
C VAL A 81 15.23 10.29 13.23
N ASP A 82 16.28 10.39 14.03
CA ASP A 82 17.29 9.34 14.13
C ASP A 82 16.76 8.18 14.98
N MET A 83 16.61 7.03 14.35
CA MET A 83 16.16 5.77 14.97
C MET A 83 17.10 4.60 14.67
N GLY A 84 18.30 4.88 14.14
CA GLY A 84 19.34 3.91 13.77
C GLY A 84 19.68 3.91 12.29
N ALA A 85 20.79 3.25 11.93
CA ALA A 85 21.39 3.33 10.60
C ALA A 85 20.48 2.82 9.47
N ASP A 86 19.68 1.80 9.74
CA ASP A 86 18.83 1.15 8.74
C ASP A 86 17.34 1.52 8.90
N VAL A 87 17.07 2.60 9.64
CA VAL A 87 15.70 3.08 9.88
C VAL A 87 15.53 4.46 9.27
N VAL A 88 14.50 4.62 8.46
CA VAL A 88 14.11 5.92 7.93
C VAL A 88 12.87 6.38 8.67
N ALA A 89 13.00 7.48 9.38
CA ALA A 89 11.88 8.06 10.12
C ALA A 89 11.76 9.57 9.88
N TYR A 90 10.53 10.02 9.64
CA TYR A 90 10.18 11.43 9.48
C TYR A 90 9.02 11.80 10.38
N ARG A 91 9.14 12.96 11.01
CA ARG A 91 8.11 13.54 11.85
C ARG A 91 7.64 14.87 11.30
N ARG A 92 6.35 15.15 11.40
CA ARG A 92 5.78 16.45 11.05
C ARG A 92 4.54 16.76 11.91
N ALA A 93 4.16 18.02 11.91
CA ALA A 93 2.93 18.44 12.52
C ALA A 93 1.69 17.81 11.85
N ALA A 94 0.73 17.41 12.63
CA ALA A 94 -0.59 16.95 12.22
C ALA A 94 -1.68 17.92 12.72
N VAL A 95 -2.91 17.68 12.29
CA VAL A 95 -4.05 18.50 12.74
C VAL A 95 -4.24 18.43 14.25
N GLU A 96 -4.90 19.42 14.83
CA GLU A 96 -5.21 19.49 16.27
C GLU A 96 -3.97 19.48 17.19
N GLY A 97 -2.84 19.98 16.70
CA GLY A 97 -1.59 20.03 17.46
C GLY A 97 -0.93 18.67 17.69
N ARG A 98 -1.40 17.63 17.00
CA ARG A 98 -0.82 16.29 17.03
C ARG A 98 0.47 16.22 16.21
N THR A 99 1.20 15.14 16.38
CA THR A 99 2.43 14.83 15.64
C THR A 99 2.24 13.54 14.85
N PHE A 100 2.54 13.58 13.57
CA PHE A 100 2.59 12.40 12.70
C PHE A 100 4.03 11.96 12.54
N THR A 101 4.30 10.66 12.74
CA THR A 101 5.61 10.06 12.50
C THR A 101 5.46 8.85 11.58
N SER A 102 6.21 8.84 10.48
CA SER A 102 6.37 7.69 9.60
C SER A 102 7.70 7.03 9.90
N VAL A 103 7.71 5.72 10.10
CA VAL A 103 8.91 4.92 10.39
C VAL A 103 8.96 3.76 9.41
N THR A 104 10.09 3.55 8.76
CA THR A 104 10.36 2.38 7.89
C THR A 104 11.64 1.70 8.33
N ASN A 105 11.57 0.41 8.60
CA ASN A 105 12.71 -0.40 8.98
C ASN A 105 13.24 -1.18 7.76
N PHE A 106 14.43 -0.83 7.29
CA PHE A 106 15.16 -1.55 6.24
C PHE A 106 16.19 -2.53 6.82
N GLY A 107 16.39 -2.50 8.13
CA GLY A 107 17.34 -3.36 8.83
C GLY A 107 16.75 -4.72 9.20
N THR A 108 17.59 -5.59 9.73
CA THR A 108 17.19 -6.92 10.21
C THR A 108 16.80 -6.95 11.68
N ALA A 109 17.14 -5.92 12.43
CA ALA A 109 16.78 -5.79 13.84
C ALA A 109 15.35 -5.26 14.00
N LEU A 110 14.67 -5.69 15.06
CA LEU A 110 13.37 -5.13 15.41
C LEU A 110 13.51 -3.69 15.91
N VAL A 111 12.59 -2.82 15.53
CA VAL A 111 12.60 -1.40 15.89
C VAL A 111 11.42 -1.06 16.78
N SER A 112 11.70 -0.42 17.92
CA SER A 112 10.64 0.11 18.79
C SER A 112 10.01 1.34 18.14
N LEU A 113 8.69 1.38 18.10
CA LEU A 113 7.95 2.53 17.57
C LEU A 113 7.96 3.70 18.57
N PRO A 114 7.88 4.95 18.08
CA PRO A 114 7.71 6.11 18.94
C PRO A 114 6.38 6.05 19.69
N GLU A 115 6.28 6.80 20.79
CA GLU A 115 5.03 6.94 21.54
C GLU A 115 3.90 7.48 20.68
N GLY A 116 2.72 6.88 20.80
CA GLY A 116 1.51 7.29 20.12
C GLY A 116 0.63 6.12 19.72
N SER A 117 -0.37 6.41 18.91
CA SER A 117 -1.25 5.41 18.33
C SER A 117 -0.74 5.01 16.94
N VAL A 118 -0.52 3.73 16.72
CA VAL A 118 -0.23 3.21 15.38
C VAL A 118 -1.51 3.25 14.57
N VAL A 119 -1.51 4.01 13.48
CA VAL A 119 -2.69 4.23 12.63
C VAL A 119 -2.63 3.48 11.32
N LEU A 120 -1.44 3.04 10.89
CA LEU A 120 -1.23 2.25 9.69
C LEU A 120 0.07 1.44 9.81
N THR A 121 0.06 0.23 9.25
CA THR A 121 1.27 -0.57 9.04
C THR A 121 1.23 -1.23 7.66
N SER A 122 2.37 -1.40 7.01
CA SER A 122 2.48 -2.13 5.74
C SER A 122 2.53 -3.65 5.89
N GLY A 123 2.63 -4.12 7.13
CA GLY A 123 2.66 -5.53 7.51
C GLY A 123 2.42 -5.68 9.01
N PRO A 124 2.29 -6.91 9.52
CA PRO A 124 2.02 -7.15 10.93
C PRO A 124 3.20 -6.71 11.81
N LEU A 125 2.91 -6.09 12.93
CA LEU A 125 3.88 -5.87 14.01
C LEU A 125 4.15 -7.18 14.77
N THR A 126 5.26 -7.22 15.50
CA THR A 126 5.50 -8.32 16.44
C THR A 126 4.47 -8.33 17.56
N PRO A 127 4.31 -9.43 18.32
CA PRO A 127 3.43 -9.47 19.50
C PRO A 127 3.72 -8.38 20.54
N ASP A 128 4.97 -7.93 20.63
CA ASP A 128 5.42 -6.87 21.52
C ASP A 128 5.29 -5.45 20.88
N GLY A 129 4.65 -5.34 19.72
CA GLY A 129 4.41 -4.07 19.04
C GLY A 129 5.63 -3.46 18.35
N GLN A 130 6.69 -4.22 18.10
CA GLN A 130 7.88 -3.74 17.40
C GLN A 130 7.73 -3.89 15.88
N LEU A 131 8.44 -3.02 15.15
CA LEU A 131 8.46 -2.97 13.70
C LEU A 131 9.49 -3.95 13.14
N PRO A 132 9.08 -5.01 12.42
CA PRO A 132 10.01 -5.95 11.80
C PRO A 132 10.69 -5.36 10.56
N THR A 133 11.61 -6.14 9.97
CA THR A 133 12.30 -5.79 8.72
C THR A 133 11.31 -5.54 7.58
N ASP A 134 11.69 -4.69 6.64
CA ASP A 134 10.92 -4.34 5.42
C ASP A 134 9.48 -3.90 5.70
N THR A 135 9.26 -3.31 6.86
CA THR A 135 7.93 -2.86 7.30
C THR A 135 7.92 -1.37 7.61
N SER A 136 6.81 -0.72 7.30
CA SER A 136 6.55 0.68 7.62
C SER A 136 5.39 0.81 8.60
N ALA A 137 5.48 1.80 9.49
CA ALA A 137 4.39 2.16 10.39
C ALA A 137 4.17 3.68 10.42
N TRP A 138 2.92 4.08 10.59
CA TRP A 138 2.52 5.46 10.85
C TRP A 138 1.98 5.59 12.27
N VAL A 139 2.50 6.55 13.00
CA VAL A 139 2.18 6.80 14.40
C VAL A 139 1.69 8.23 14.56
N ILE A 140 0.60 8.43 15.29
CA ILE A 140 0.06 9.76 15.66
C ILE A 140 0.08 9.88 17.18
N LYS A 141 0.65 10.99 17.66
CA LYS A 141 0.72 11.38 19.06
C LYS A 141 0.07 12.74 19.26
#